data_96a42d5ce337bb80070d09d19971fe9a
#
_entry.id   96a42d5ce337bb80070d09d19971fe9a
#
_cell.length_a   1.000
_cell.length_b   1.000
_cell.length_c   1.000
_cell.angle_alpha   90.00
_cell.angle_beta   90.00
_cell.angle_gamma   90.00
#
_symmetry.space_group_name_H-M   'P 1'
#
loop_
_entity.id
_entity.type
_entity.pdbx_description
1 polymer ?
#
loop_
_entity_poly.entity_id
_entity_poly.type
_entity_poly.pdbx_seq_one_letter_code
_entity_poly.pdbx_strand_id
1 'polypeptide(L)'
;MCGIVAVTGYKKALPLLINGLEKLEYRGYDSAGIAIINSETNCISCNKAEGKLKNLVSDLNDHNIPGTVGIGHTRWATHGKPEVKNAHPHTDSSGNIAVVQNLSLIRI
;
A
#
# COMPACT_ATOMS: atom_id res chain seq x y z
N MET A 1 -1.41 -3.55 14.59
CA MET A 1 -0.66 -2.28 14.48
C MET A 1 -0.29 -2.04 13.02
N CYS A 2 -0.45 -0.81 12.55
CA CYS A 2 -0.19 -0.48 11.16
C CYS A 2 1.30 -0.25 10.91
N GLY A 3 1.74 -0.52 9.68
CA GLY A 3 3.09 -0.27 9.23
C GLY A 3 3.12 0.51 7.92
N ILE A 4 4.14 1.32 7.76
CA ILE A 4 4.33 2.15 6.57
C ILE A 4 5.73 1.90 5.99
N VAL A 5 5.79 1.80 4.66
CA VAL A 5 7.04 1.73 3.91
C VAL A 5 6.99 2.82 2.84
N ALA A 6 8.10 3.50 2.64
CA ALA A 6 8.20 4.50 1.58
C ALA A 6 9.53 4.35 0.86
N VAL A 7 9.52 4.55 -0.44
CA VAL A 7 10.70 4.41 -1.30
C VAL A 7 10.77 5.59 -2.25
N THR A 8 11.95 6.17 -2.37
CA THR A 8 12.28 7.14 -3.42
C THR A 8 13.72 6.91 -3.83
N GLY A 9 14.04 7.11 -5.10
CA GLY A 9 15.39 6.90 -5.58
C GLY A 9 15.43 6.49 -7.04
N TYR A 10 16.36 5.62 -7.40
CA TYR A 10 16.57 5.17 -8.77
C TYR A 10 16.39 3.66 -8.96
N LYS A 11 16.06 2.93 -7.89
CA LYS A 11 15.70 1.50 -7.98
C LYS A 11 14.20 1.35 -8.12
N LYS A 12 13.76 0.25 -8.73
CA LYS A 12 12.33 -0.05 -8.86
C LYS A 12 11.66 -0.11 -7.50
N ALA A 13 10.57 0.64 -7.35
CA ALA A 13 9.86 0.74 -6.08
C ALA A 13 9.10 -0.54 -5.73
N LEU A 14 8.47 -1.20 -6.70
CA LEU A 14 7.59 -2.35 -6.43
C LEU A 14 8.27 -3.45 -5.61
N PRO A 15 9.41 -4.02 -6.01
CA PRO A 15 10.04 -5.08 -5.20
C PRO A 15 10.51 -4.58 -3.84
N LEU A 16 10.92 -3.33 -3.73
CA LEU A 16 11.35 -2.75 -2.45
C LEU A 16 10.17 -2.57 -1.49
N LEU A 17 9.02 -2.15 -2.00
CA LEU A 17 7.81 -2.01 -1.19
C LEU A 17 7.33 -3.37 -0.69
N ILE A 18 7.25 -4.37 -1.56
CA ILE A 18 6.83 -5.71 -1.18
C ILE A 18 7.77 -6.29 -0.13
N ASN A 19 9.07 -6.18 -0.32
CA ASN A 19 10.07 -6.65 0.64
C ASN A 19 9.92 -5.95 1.99
N GLY A 20 9.70 -4.64 1.99
CA GLY A 20 9.48 -3.87 3.20
C GLY A 20 8.21 -4.30 3.94
N LEU A 21 7.12 -4.53 3.22
CA LEU A 21 5.86 -4.99 3.81
C LEU A 21 6.00 -6.41 4.38
N GLU A 22 6.75 -7.30 3.74
CA GLU A 22 7.03 -8.63 4.27
C GLU A 22 7.70 -8.57 5.64
N LYS A 23 8.60 -7.62 5.84
CA LYS A 23 9.27 -7.43 7.14
C LYS A 23 8.33 -6.93 8.23
N LEU A 24 7.21 -6.35 7.86
CA LEU A 24 6.20 -5.86 8.80
C LEU A 24 5.13 -6.91 9.13
N GLU A 25 5.13 -8.07 8.47
CA GLU A 25 4.11 -9.10 8.67
C GLU A 25 4.02 -9.60 10.12
N TYR A 26 5.15 -9.67 10.82
CA TYR A 26 5.18 -10.16 12.20
C TYR A 26 4.31 -9.33 13.15
N ARG A 27 3.98 -8.10 12.78
CA ARG A 27 3.18 -7.20 13.61
C ARG A 27 1.68 -7.48 13.54
N GLY A 28 1.26 -8.33 12.59
CA GLY A 28 -0.14 -8.60 12.34
C GLY A 28 -0.80 -7.48 11.53
N TYR A 29 -1.67 -7.88 10.61
CA TYR A 29 -2.41 -6.94 9.75
C TYR A 29 -3.58 -7.68 9.11
N ASP A 30 -4.55 -6.93 8.61
CA ASP A 30 -5.74 -7.49 7.94
C ASP A 30 -5.90 -7.01 6.50
N SER A 31 -5.09 -6.06 6.08
CA SER A 31 -5.07 -5.60 4.69
C SER A 31 -3.73 -4.95 4.40
N ALA A 32 -3.38 -4.90 3.12
CA ALA A 32 -2.14 -4.30 2.66
C ALA A 32 -2.38 -3.56 1.35
N GLY A 33 -1.55 -2.58 1.05
CA GLY A 33 -1.65 -1.85 -0.19
C GLY A 33 -0.38 -1.10 -0.53
N ILE A 34 -0.26 -0.77 -1.79
CA ILE A 34 0.85 0.03 -2.32
C ILE A 34 0.31 1.09 -3.28
N ALA A 35 1.07 2.16 -3.43
CA ALA A 35 0.86 3.15 -4.46
C ALA A 35 2.21 3.55 -5.04
N ILE A 36 2.34 3.55 -6.34
CA ILE A 36 3.57 3.86 -7.06
C ILE A 36 3.26 4.90 -8.13
N ILE A 37 4.13 5.89 -8.27
CA ILE A 37 4.06 6.80 -9.41
C ILE A 37 4.57 6.01 -10.61
N ASN A 38 3.66 5.63 -11.49
CA ASN A 38 3.98 4.86 -12.69
C ASN A 38 4.74 5.74 -13.67
N SER A 39 5.99 5.37 -13.96
CA SER A 39 6.87 6.20 -14.80
C SER A 39 6.48 6.21 -16.28
N GLU A 40 5.68 5.25 -16.73
CA GLU A 40 5.20 5.22 -18.12
C GLU A 40 3.97 6.10 -18.32
N THR A 41 3.06 6.12 -17.36
CA THR A 41 1.79 6.85 -17.47
C THR A 41 1.80 8.19 -16.75
N ASN A 42 2.78 8.43 -15.88
CA ASN A 42 2.85 9.58 -14.96
C ASN A 42 1.63 9.67 -14.03
N CYS A 43 0.96 8.55 -13.80
CA CYS A 43 -0.18 8.46 -12.90
C CYS A 43 0.15 7.55 -11.72
N ILE A 44 -0.61 7.68 -10.64
CA ILE A 44 -0.46 6.81 -9.49
C ILE A 44 -1.15 5.48 -9.78
N SER A 45 -0.40 4.39 -9.64
CA SER A 45 -0.93 3.03 -9.65
C SER A 45 -1.11 2.57 -8.21
N CYS A 46 -2.34 2.30 -7.80
CA CYS A 46 -2.68 1.91 -6.44
C CYS A 46 -3.30 0.51 -6.44
N ASN A 47 -2.74 -0.40 -5.66
CA ASN A 47 -3.23 -1.78 -5.52
C ASN A 47 -3.36 -2.10 -4.05
N LYS A 48 -4.51 -2.67 -3.68
CA LYS A 48 -4.85 -3.02 -2.30
C LYS A 48 -5.50 -4.39 -2.26
N ALA A 49 -5.28 -5.11 -1.16
CA ALA A 49 -5.90 -6.42 -0.95
C ALA A 49 -6.22 -6.65 0.52
N GLU A 50 -7.29 -7.37 0.77
CA GLU A 50 -7.64 -7.86 2.10
C GLU A 50 -6.78 -9.07 2.45
N GLY A 51 -6.61 -9.30 3.74
CA GLY A 51 -5.91 -10.46 4.25
C GLY A 51 -4.41 -10.33 4.16
N LYS A 52 -3.75 -11.45 3.89
CA LYS A 52 -2.30 -11.50 3.93
C LYS A 52 -1.65 -10.86 2.70
N LEU A 53 -0.41 -10.44 2.87
CA LEU A 53 0.38 -9.83 1.80
C LEU A 53 0.42 -10.67 0.53
N LYS A 54 0.39 -12.00 0.66
CA LYS A 54 0.38 -12.89 -0.50
C LYS A 54 -0.81 -12.63 -1.43
N ASN A 55 -1.93 -12.13 -0.90
CA ASN A 55 -3.09 -11.78 -1.72
C ASN A 55 -2.79 -10.56 -2.59
N LEU A 56 -2.10 -9.57 -2.04
CA LEU A 56 -1.64 -8.42 -2.79
C LEU A 56 -0.63 -8.82 -3.87
N VAL A 57 0.34 -9.65 -3.51
CA VAL A 57 1.36 -10.15 -4.43
C VAL A 57 0.70 -10.95 -5.57
N SER A 58 -0.30 -11.77 -5.24
CA SER A 58 -1.04 -12.56 -6.22
C SER A 58 -1.78 -11.65 -7.22
N ASP A 59 -2.42 -10.59 -6.72
CA ASP A 59 -3.11 -9.61 -7.57
C ASP A 59 -2.14 -8.86 -8.49
N LEU A 60 -0.88 -8.73 -8.08
CA LEU A 60 0.18 -8.05 -8.84
C LEU A 60 0.98 -8.99 -9.72
N ASN A 61 0.69 -10.29 -9.71
CA ASN A 61 1.54 -11.33 -10.29
C ASN A 61 1.92 -11.08 -11.75
N ASP A 62 1.00 -10.58 -12.56
CA ASP A 62 1.24 -10.28 -13.97
C ASP A 62 1.42 -8.79 -14.24
N HIS A 63 1.49 -7.98 -13.19
CA HIS A 63 1.60 -6.53 -13.31
C HIS A 63 2.97 -6.06 -12.84
N ASN A 64 3.74 -5.55 -13.77
CA ASN A 64 4.96 -4.85 -13.45
C ASN A 64 4.65 -3.36 -13.48
N ILE A 65 4.71 -2.72 -12.31
CA ILE A 65 4.47 -1.29 -12.21
C ILE A 65 5.82 -0.58 -12.26
N PRO A 66 6.15 0.08 -13.39
CA PRO A 66 7.41 0.81 -13.47
C PRO A 66 7.34 2.07 -12.62
N GLY A 67 8.41 2.36 -11.91
CA GLY A 67 8.51 3.55 -11.08
C GLY A 67 9.52 3.37 -9.96
N THR A 68 10.01 4.51 -9.45
CA THR A 68 11.03 4.55 -8.41
C THR A 68 10.56 5.24 -7.13
N VAL A 69 9.32 5.72 -7.13
CA VAL A 69 8.71 6.40 -5.98
C VAL A 69 7.42 5.69 -5.61
N GLY A 70 7.29 5.29 -4.36
CA GLY A 70 6.09 4.61 -3.91
C GLY A 70 5.97 4.55 -2.41
N ILE A 71 4.77 4.22 -1.97
CA ILE A 71 4.42 4.02 -0.56
C ILE A 71 3.69 2.71 -0.40
N GLY A 72 3.82 2.11 0.77
CA GLY A 72 3.14 0.88 1.11
C GLY A 72 2.64 0.90 2.55
N HIS A 73 1.63 0.11 2.84
CA HIS A 73 0.97 0.10 4.14
C HIS A 73 0.42 -1.28 4.47
N THR A 74 0.58 -1.68 5.72
CA THR A 74 -0.15 -2.79 6.31
C THR A 74 -1.09 -2.22 7.35
N ARG A 75 -2.37 -2.55 7.25
CA ARG A 75 -3.41 -2.04 8.14
C ARG A 75 -3.89 -3.11 9.09
N TRP A 76 -4.00 -2.73 10.36
CA TRP A 76 -4.78 -3.49 11.34
C TRP A 76 -6.03 -2.68 11.66
N ALA A 77 -7.20 -3.23 11.35
CA ALA A 77 -8.44 -2.50 11.45
C ALA A 77 -8.80 -2.18 12.91
N THR A 78 -8.86 -0.89 13.23
CA THR A 78 -9.39 -0.39 14.50
C THR A 78 -10.75 0.24 14.28
N HIS A 79 -11.01 0.73 13.07
CA HIS A 79 -12.29 1.28 12.64
C HIS A 79 -12.61 0.78 11.25
N GLY A 80 -13.86 0.44 11.02
CA GLY A 80 -14.28 -0.11 9.75
C GLY A 80 -13.84 -1.57 9.59
N LYS A 81 -14.43 -2.25 8.65
CA LYS A 81 -14.13 -3.64 8.34
C LYS A 81 -12.80 -3.77 7.60
N PRO A 82 -12.13 -4.93 7.66
CA PRO A 82 -10.92 -5.17 6.88
C PRO A 82 -11.27 -5.41 5.40
N GLU A 83 -11.83 -4.40 4.76
CA GLU A 83 -12.22 -4.42 3.35
C GLU A 83 -11.24 -3.61 2.52
N VAL A 84 -11.16 -3.89 1.23
CA VAL A 84 -10.26 -3.18 0.30
C VAL A 84 -10.49 -1.67 0.36
N LYS A 85 -11.74 -1.22 0.45
CA LYS A 85 -12.04 0.23 0.50
C LYS A 85 -11.44 0.92 1.72
N ASN A 86 -11.19 0.19 2.81
CA ASN A 86 -10.60 0.72 4.03
C ASN A 86 -9.10 0.52 4.11
N ALA A 87 -8.51 -0.23 3.17
CA ALA A 87 -7.07 -0.42 3.12
C ALA A 87 -6.36 0.84 2.61
N HIS A 88 -5.13 1.04 3.09
CA HIS A 88 -4.28 2.11 2.59
C HIS A 88 -3.40 1.60 1.44
N PRO A 89 -2.94 2.45 0.55
CA PRO A 89 -3.11 3.91 0.53
C PRO A 89 -4.52 4.34 0.14
N HIS A 90 -4.90 5.54 0.56
CA HIS A 90 -6.10 6.22 0.08
C HIS A 90 -5.72 7.24 -0.98
N THR A 91 -6.55 7.34 -2.01
CA THR A 91 -6.32 8.30 -3.09
C THR A 91 -7.41 9.38 -3.06
N ASP A 92 -7.09 10.54 -3.62
CA ASP A 92 -8.10 11.57 -3.84
C ASP A 92 -9.03 11.17 -5.01
N SER A 93 -10.09 11.93 -5.23
CA SER A 93 -11.08 11.62 -6.28
C SER A 93 -10.50 11.60 -7.69
N SER A 94 -9.43 12.35 -7.93
CA SER A 94 -8.76 12.39 -9.23
C SER A 94 -7.73 11.28 -9.41
N GLY A 95 -7.31 10.62 -8.33
CA GLY A 95 -6.25 9.63 -8.35
C GLY A 95 -4.84 10.21 -8.44
N ASN A 96 -4.70 11.52 -8.22
CA ASN A 96 -3.40 12.20 -8.34
C ASN A 96 -2.62 12.29 -7.04
N ILE A 97 -3.26 12.01 -5.92
CA ILE A 97 -2.66 12.06 -4.59
C ILE A 97 -2.95 10.75 -3.88
N ALA A 98 -1.94 10.15 -3.26
CA ALA A 98 -2.09 8.97 -2.44
C ALA A 98 -1.46 9.21 -1.07
N VAL A 99 -2.13 8.77 -0.01
CA VAL A 99 -1.64 8.90 1.36
C VAL A 99 -1.76 7.60 2.12
N VAL A 100 -0.82 7.36 3.02
CA VAL A 100 -0.88 6.30 4.03
C VAL A 100 -0.75 6.96 5.40
N GLN A 101 -1.40 6.37 6.40
CA GLN A 101 -1.35 6.90 7.75
C GLN A 101 -1.56 5.78 8.76
N ASN A 102 -0.79 5.82 9.83
CA ASN A 102 -1.03 5.00 11.00
C ASN A 102 -1.93 5.83 11.92
N LEU A 103 -3.24 5.60 11.81
CA LEU A 103 -4.21 6.43 12.49
C LEU A 103 -4.93 5.64 13.56
N SER A 104 -4.87 6.17 14.78
CA SER A 104 -5.79 5.79 15.85
C SER A 104 -6.88 6.85 15.88
N LEU A 105 -8.05 6.51 15.37
CA LEU A 105 -9.17 7.43 15.37
C LEU A 105 -9.78 7.49 16.76
N ILE A 106 -9.63 8.64 17.38
CA ILE A 106 -10.41 8.97 18.56
C ILE A 106 -11.52 9.89 18.09
N ARG A 107 -12.73 9.42 18.23
CA ARG A 107 -13.89 10.25 17.93
C ARG A 107 -14.18 11.13 19.15
N ILE A 108 -14.10 12.40 18.94
CA ILE A 108 -14.43 13.38 19.95
C ILE A 108 -15.87 13.84 19.76
#